data_45b40f4ed3d08c27ed2fac9a22174088
#
_entry.id   45b40f4ed3d08c27ed2fac9a22174088
#
_cell.length_a   1.000
_cell.length_b   1.000
_cell.length_c   1.000
_cell.angle_alpha   90.00
_cell.angle_beta   90.00
_cell.angle_gamma   90.00
#
_symmetry.space_group_name_H-M   'P 1'
#
loop_
_entity.id
_entity.type
_entity.pdbx_description
1 polymer ?
#
loop_
_entity_poly.entity_id
_entity_poly.type
_entity_poly.pdbx_seq_one_letter_code
_entity_poly.pdbx_strand_id
1 'polypeptide(L)'
;MSVTTMFISMWITNTAATTMMVPIIFALLQIFENQNLLTIYEQDGNGEMIASDITTCYFCAASFSATVGGIGTLVGTATNLVFKGLFQRVYPTAPEYLSFPKFSAFTIPYMIILEAGVYFYMVVLYFGFLR
;
A
#
# COMPACT_ATOMS: atom_id res chain seq x y z
N MET A 1 -8.52 5.72 0.44
CA MET A 1 -8.03 4.50 -0.26
C MET A 1 -6.74 3.97 0.37
N SER A 2 -5.65 4.72 0.39
CA SER A 2 -4.35 4.28 0.92
C SER A 2 -4.43 3.73 2.35
N VAL A 3 -4.97 4.51 3.30
CA VAL A 3 -5.11 4.08 4.70
C VAL A 3 -5.94 2.80 4.84
N THR A 4 -7.01 2.66 4.08
CA THR A 4 -7.85 1.45 4.09
C THR A 4 -7.07 0.24 3.58
N THR A 5 -6.35 0.40 2.47
CA THR A 5 -5.50 -0.66 1.89
C THR A 5 -4.40 -1.07 2.85
N MET A 6 -3.73 -0.09 3.46
CA MET A 6 -2.71 -0.30 4.48
C MET A 6 -3.25 -1.12 5.66
N PHE A 7 -4.42 -0.76 6.19
CA PHE A 7 -5.04 -1.47 7.32
C PHE A 7 -5.41 -2.92 6.98
N ILE A 8 -6.01 -3.15 5.80
CA ILE A 8 -6.36 -4.49 5.34
C ILE A 8 -5.11 -5.35 5.16
N SER A 9 -4.04 -4.78 4.59
CA SER A 9 -2.78 -5.49 4.36
C SER A 9 -2.04 -5.88 5.63
N MET A 10 -2.39 -5.33 6.79
CA MET A 10 -1.87 -5.80 8.08
C MET A 10 -2.30 -7.25 8.42
N TRP A 11 -3.42 -7.72 7.87
CA TRP A 11 -4.05 -8.99 8.22
C TRP A 11 -4.00 -10.02 7.09
N ILE A 12 -3.86 -9.57 5.85
CA ILE A 12 -3.78 -10.42 4.66
C ILE A 12 -2.51 -10.10 3.88
N THR A 13 -2.17 -10.94 2.90
CA THR A 13 -0.98 -10.70 2.07
C THR A 13 -1.13 -9.42 1.24
N ASN A 14 -0.03 -8.71 1.01
CA ASN A 14 -0.01 -7.47 0.23
C ASN A 14 -0.65 -7.65 -1.15
N THR A 15 -0.37 -8.79 -1.81
CA THR A 15 -0.95 -9.14 -3.10
C THR A 15 -2.46 -9.27 -3.03
N ALA A 16 -2.98 -9.96 -2.01
CA ALA A 16 -4.43 -10.11 -1.83
C ALA A 16 -5.10 -8.76 -1.53
N ALA A 17 -4.50 -7.93 -0.67
CA ALA A 17 -4.99 -6.60 -0.37
C ALA A 17 -5.06 -5.74 -1.64
N THR A 18 -4.00 -5.70 -2.43
CA THR A 18 -3.93 -4.94 -3.69
C THR A 18 -4.98 -5.45 -4.68
N THR A 19 -5.09 -6.77 -4.88
CA THR A 19 -6.04 -7.37 -5.82
C THR A 19 -7.50 -7.08 -5.44
N MET A 20 -7.83 -7.09 -4.15
CA MET A 20 -9.18 -6.71 -3.68
C MET A 20 -9.48 -5.24 -3.89
N MET A 21 -8.46 -4.37 -3.85
CA MET A 21 -8.65 -2.93 -4.04
C MET A 21 -8.79 -2.53 -5.51
N VAL A 22 -8.28 -3.31 -6.47
CA VAL A 22 -8.37 -3.03 -7.90
C VAL A 22 -9.81 -2.75 -8.38
N PRO A 23 -10.81 -3.62 -8.16
CA PRO A 23 -12.17 -3.35 -8.59
C PRO A 23 -12.80 -2.15 -7.88
N ILE A 24 -12.44 -1.91 -6.63
CA ILE A 24 -12.95 -0.76 -5.84
C ILE A 24 -12.39 0.55 -6.42
N ILE A 25 -11.09 0.60 -6.71
CA ILE A 25 -10.45 1.76 -7.34
C ILE A 25 -11.07 2.02 -8.71
N PHE A 26 -11.26 0.98 -9.51
CA PHE A 26 -11.83 1.12 -10.84
C PHE A 26 -13.26 1.66 -10.80
N ALA A 27 -14.11 1.12 -9.91
CA ALA A 27 -15.47 1.61 -9.71
C ALA A 27 -15.50 3.08 -9.26
N LEU A 28 -14.58 3.48 -8.38
CA LEU A 28 -14.46 4.87 -7.91
C LEU A 28 -14.02 5.80 -9.04
N LEU A 29 -13.05 5.40 -9.86
CA LEU A 29 -12.62 6.16 -11.02
C LEU A 29 -13.73 6.32 -12.06
N GLN A 30 -14.55 5.28 -12.32
CA GLN A 30 -15.71 5.37 -13.19
C GLN A 30 -16.75 6.38 -12.69
N ILE A 31 -16.97 6.46 -11.38
CA ILE A 31 -17.87 7.47 -10.81
C ILE A 31 -17.33 8.88 -11.07
N PHE A 32 -16.04 9.10 -10.89
CA PHE A 32 -15.42 10.40 -11.16
C PHE A 32 -15.43 10.76 -12.64
N GLU A 33 -15.23 9.79 -13.54
CA GLU A 33 -15.34 10.01 -14.99
C GLU A 33 -16.77 10.38 -15.40
N ASN A 34 -17.79 9.71 -14.85
CA ASN A 34 -19.19 10.05 -15.09
C ASN A 34 -19.57 11.47 -14.61
N GLN A 35 -18.85 12.00 -13.63
CA GLN A 35 -19.00 13.37 -13.14
C GLN A 35 -18.14 14.39 -13.90
N ASN A 36 -17.43 13.98 -14.96
CA ASN A 36 -16.49 14.80 -15.73
C ASN A 36 -15.38 15.44 -14.87
N LEU A 37 -14.98 14.79 -13.78
CA LEU A 37 -13.90 15.26 -12.92
C LEU A 37 -12.53 14.80 -13.37
N LEU A 38 -12.45 13.65 -14.06
CA LEU A 38 -11.22 13.08 -14.60
C LEU A 38 -11.52 12.13 -15.77
N THR A 39 -10.50 11.79 -16.54
CA THR A 39 -10.53 10.75 -17.58
C THR A 39 -9.70 9.55 -17.14
N ILE A 40 -10.26 8.33 -17.29
CA ILE A 40 -9.54 7.09 -16.94
C ILE A 40 -8.46 6.78 -17.95
N TYR A 41 -8.74 7.06 -19.23
CA TYR A 41 -7.81 6.81 -20.33
C TYR A 41 -7.51 8.09 -21.09
N GLU A 42 -6.27 8.24 -21.52
CA GLU A 42 -5.81 9.30 -22.41
C GLU A 42 -5.27 8.67 -23.70
N GLN A 43 -5.36 9.42 -24.82
CA GLN A 43 -4.75 9.02 -26.07
C GLN A 43 -3.30 9.49 -26.10
N ASP A 44 -2.39 8.54 -26.27
CA ASP A 44 -1.00 8.87 -26.57
C ASP A 44 -0.86 9.41 -28.01
N GLY A 45 0.25 10.10 -28.27
CA GLY A 45 0.56 10.65 -29.59
C GLY A 45 0.54 9.65 -30.75
N ASN A 46 0.54 8.35 -30.45
CA ASN A 46 0.41 7.24 -31.40
C ASN A 46 -1.04 6.73 -31.58
N GLY A 47 -2.02 7.34 -30.90
CA GLY A 47 -3.42 6.93 -30.96
C GLY A 47 -3.80 5.73 -30.11
N GLU A 48 -2.89 5.23 -29.25
CA GLU A 48 -3.17 4.17 -28.29
C GLU A 48 -3.82 4.73 -27.03
N MET A 49 -4.79 3.98 -26.48
CA MET A 49 -5.43 4.31 -25.20
C MET A 49 -4.53 3.85 -24.06
N ILE A 50 -3.97 4.80 -23.33
CA ILE A 50 -3.17 4.54 -22.12
C ILE A 50 -3.92 5.01 -20.87
N ALA A 51 -3.61 4.38 -19.74
CA ALA A 51 -4.17 4.81 -18.46
C ALA A 51 -3.68 6.22 -18.12
N SER A 52 -4.60 7.11 -17.74
CA SER A 52 -4.23 8.47 -17.35
C SER A 52 -3.32 8.46 -16.13
N ASP A 53 -2.51 9.52 -15.97
CA ASP A 53 -1.59 9.65 -14.84
C ASP A 53 -2.30 9.56 -13.49
N ILE A 54 -3.51 10.08 -13.40
CA ILE A 54 -4.35 10.00 -12.20
C ILE A 54 -4.74 8.54 -11.91
N THR A 55 -5.14 7.79 -12.93
CA THR A 55 -5.45 6.35 -12.81
C THR A 55 -4.25 5.59 -12.29
N THR A 56 -3.09 5.81 -12.90
CA THR A 56 -1.82 5.21 -12.49
C THR A 56 -1.48 5.55 -11.04
N CYS A 57 -1.68 6.82 -10.63
CA CYS A 57 -1.47 7.28 -9.27
C CYS A 57 -2.29 6.49 -8.24
N TYR A 58 -3.60 6.28 -8.50
CA TYR A 58 -4.46 5.53 -7.59
C TYR A 58 -4.03 4.07 -7.41
N PHE A 59 -3.65 3.40 -8.50
CA PHE A 59 -3.19 2.01 -8.44
C PHE A 59 -1.81 1.89 -7.75
N CYS A 60 -0.89 2.79 -8.05
CA CYS A 60 0.41 2.85 -7.38
C CYS A 60 0.26 3.14 -5.88
N ALA A 61 -0.58 4.10 -5.50
CA ALA A 61 -0.85 4.41 -4.10
C ALA A 61 -1.38 3.18 -3.33
N ALA A 62 -2.33 2.44 -3.91
CA ALA A 62 -2.83 1.21 -3.29
C ALA A 62 -1.75 0.14 -3.12
N SER A 63 -0.89 -0.06 -4.12
CA SER A 63 0.20 -1.04 -4.08
C SER A 63 1.25 -0.70 -3.04
N PHE A 64 1.68 0.56 -2.96
CA PHE A 64 2.63 1.02 -1.96
C PHE A 64 2.05 0.94 -0.55
N SER A 65 0.80 1.38 -0.36
CA SER A 65 0.12 1.29 0.94
C SER A 65 -0.09 -0.15 1.40
N ALA A 66 -0.36 -1.09 0.48
CA ALA A 66 -0.42 -2.51 0.82
C ALA A 66 0.94 -3.03 1.30
N THR A 67 2.02 -2.63 0.65
CA THR A 67 3.38 -3.03 1.05
C THR A 67 3.76 -2.46 2.42
N VAL A 68 3.46 -1.18 2.66
CA VAL A 68 3.67 -0.52 3.96
C VAL A 68 2.84 -1.21 5.05
N GLY A 69 1.57 -1.53 4.78
CA GLY A 69 0.68 -2.20 5.71
C GLY A 69 1.18 -3.57 6.16
N GLY A 70 1.78 -4.34 5.25
CA GLY A 70 2.36 -5.66 5.55
C GLY A 70 3.47 -5.64 6.61
N ILE A 71 4.11 -4.51 6.84
CA ILE A 71 5.13 -4.35 7.88
C ILE A 71 4.50 -4.27 9.28
N GLY A 72 3.25 -3.82 9.39
CA GLY A 72 2.59 -3.49 10.65
C GLY A 72 2.35 -4.65 11.60
N THR A 73 2.31 -5.90 11.11
CA THR A 73 2.09 -7.09 11.94
C THR A 73 3.01 -8.23 11.56
N LEU A 74 3.20 -9.19 12.48
CA LEU A 74 3.98 -10.40 12.21
C LEU A 74 3.37 -11.28 11.10
N VAL A 75 2.06 -11.24 10.91
CA VAL A 75 1.35 -12.05 9.90
C VAL A 75 1.13 -11.31 8.58
N GLY A 76 1.32 -10.00 8.54
CA GLY A 76 1.10 -9.18 7.35
C GLY A 76 2.03 -9.55 6.17
N THR A 77 3.21 -10.09 6.44
CA THR A 77 4.11 -10.60 5.41
C THR A 77 4.89 -11.82 5.88
N ALA A 78 5.17 -12.76 4.97
CA ALA A 78 5.95 -13.96 5.24
C ALA A 78 7.36 -13.63 5.77
N THR A 79 7.96 -12.55 5.33
CA THR A 79 9.29 -12.08 5.78
C THR A 79 9.33 -11.83 7.28
N ASN A 80 8.27 -11.28 7.87
CA ASN A 80 8.18 -11.04 9.32
C ASN A 80 8.14 -12.35 10.10
N LEU A 81 7.45 -13.37 9.58
CA LEU A 81 7.41 -14.71 10.20
C LEU A 81 8.76 -15.41 10.11
N VAL A 82 9.46 -15.29 8.97
CA VAL A 82 10.82 -15.83 8.83
C VAL A 82 11.77 -15.13 9.80
N PHE A 83 11.69 -13.82 9.92
CA PHE A 83 12.48 -13.05 10.90
C PHE A 83 12.23 -13.55 12.33
N LYS A 84 10.97 -13.75 12.71
CA LYS A 84 10.61 -14.29 14.02
C LYS A 84 11.22 -15.68 14.23
N GLY A 85 11.13 -16.57 13.24
CA GLY A 85 11.69 -17.92 13.32
C GLY A 85 13.22 -17.92 13.48
N LEU A 86 13.92 -17.06 12.74
CA LEU A 86 15.37 -16.90 12.86
C LEU A 86 15.75 -16.30 14.21
N PHE A 87 15.05 -15.29 14.69
CA PHE A 87 15.30 -14.68 15.99
C PHE A 87 15.17 -15.69 17.13
N GLN A 88 14.10 -16.51 17.12
CA GLN A 88 13.93 -17.55 18.13
C GLN A 88 15.01 -18.65 18.08
N ARG A 89 15.58 -18.92 16.90
CA ARG A 89 16.66 -19.89 16.75
C ARG A 89 17.97 -19.36 17.30
N VAL A 90 18.27 -18.07 17.11
CA VAL A 90 19.51 -17.43 17.57
C VAL A 90 19.45 -17.10 19.06
N TYR A 91 18.26 -16.71 19.56
CA TYR A 91 18.03 -16.30 20.95
C TYR A 91 16.96 -17.17 21.64
N PRO A 92 17.22 -18.45 21.92
CA PRO A 92 16.23 -19.36 22.49
C PRO A 92 15.79 -18.98 23.90
N THR A 93 16.57 -18.17 24.61
CA THR A 93 16.27 -17.72 25.98
C THR A 93 15.45 -16.43 26.05
N ALA A 94 15.14 -15.81 24.90
CA ALA A 94 14.45 -14.51 24.83
C ALA A 94 13.19 -14.51 23.93
N PRO A 95 12.30 -15.53 24.03
CA PRO A 95 11.13 -15.62 23.14
C PRO A 95 10.13 -14.47 23.36
N GLU A 96 10.13 -13.85 24.55
CA GLU A 96 9.16 -12.83 24.94
C GLU A 96 9.38 -11.46 24.27
N TYR A 97 10.60 -11.20 23.75
CA TYR A 97 10.90 -9.89 23.13
C TYR A 97 10.22 -9.72 21.78
N LEU A 98 9.95 -10.81 21.06
CA LEU A 98 9.31 -10.79 19.74
C LEU A 98 7.87 -11.34 19.79
N SER A 99 7.09 -10.94 20.80
CA SER A 99 5.67 -11.22 20.84
C SER A 99 4.88 -10.37 19.85
N PHE A 100 3.75 -10.89 19.36
CA PHE A 100 2.90 -10.17 18.40
C PHE A 100 2.57 -8.72 18.82
N PRO A 101 2.12 -8.45 20.07
CA PRO A 101 1.81 -7.09 20.50
C PRO A 101 3.02 -6.16 20.55
N LYS A 102 4.19 -6.66 20.99
CA LYS A 102 5.41 -5.86 21.08
C LYS A 102 5.94 -5.50 19.70
N PHE A 103 5.90 -6.44 18.77
CA PHE A 103 6.29 -6.20 17.37
C PHE A 103 5.38 -5.15 16.74
N SER A 104 4.06 -5.32 16.85
CA SER A 104 3.09 -4.37 16.27
C SER A 104 3.18 -2.99 16.93
N ALA A 105 3.39 -2.91 18.23
CA ALA A 105 3.57 -1.64 18.93
C ALA A 105 4.80 -0.86 18.45
N PHE A 106 5.85 -1.56 18.03
CA PHE A 106 7.05 -0.96 17.46
C PHE A 106 6.85 -0.56 15.97
N THR A 107 6.21 -1.43 15.19
CA THR A 107 6.10 -1.23 13.73
C THR A 107 4.98 -0.29 13.31
N ILE A 108 3.88 -0.17 14.07
CA ILE A 108 2.76 0.71 13.74
C ILE A 108 3.18 2.19 13.63
N PRO A 109 3.91 2.80 14.58
CA PRO A 109 4.38 4.18 14.42
C PRO A 109 5.25 4.38 13.18
N TYR A 110 6.15 3.42 12.93
CA TYR A 110 7.01 3.42 11.75
C TYR A 110 6.21 3.33 10.44
N MET A 111 5.20 2.47 10.41
CA MET A 111 4.28 2.29 9.29
C MET A 111 3.53 3.59 8.96
N ILE A 112 3.05 4.32 9.98
CA ILE A 112 2.35 5.60 9.80
C ILE A 112 3.28 6.66 9.19
N ILE A 113 4.53 6.71 9.63
CA ILE A 113 5.53 7.64 9.08
C ILE A 113 5.83 7.30 7.61
N LEU A 114 5.99 6.02 7.29
CA LEU A 114 6.20 5.57 5.90
C LEU A 114 5.01 5.89 5.00
N GLU A 115 3.79 5.67 5.47
CA GLU A 115 2.57 5.98 4.71
C GLU A 115 2.45 7.49 4.44
N ALA A 116 2.75 8.32 5.43
CA ALA A 116 2.80 9.77 5.25
C ALA A 116 3.86 10.17 4.20
N GLY A 117 5.02 9.51 4.20
CA GLY A 117 6.07 9.69 3.20
C GLY A 117 5.63 9.28 1.80
N VAL A 118 4.97 8.14 1.65
CA VAL A 118 4.41 7.67 0.36
C VAL A 118 3.36 8.65 -0.13
N TYR A 119 2.46 9.10 0.74
CA TYR A 119 1.43 10.07 0.37
C TYR A 119 2.05 11.39 -0.11
N PHE A 120 3.02 11.92 0.63
CA PHE A 120 3.73 13.14 0.25
C PHE A 120 4.45 12.97 -1.10
N TYR A 121 5.15 11.85 -1.29
CA TYR A 121 5.85 11.54 -2.54
C TYR A 121 4.87 11.50 -3.73
N MET A 122 3.72 10.82 -3.58
CA MET A 122 2.71 10.73 -4.63
C MET A 122 2.10 12.10 -4.97
N VAL A 123 1.82 12.92 -3.94
CA VAL A 123 1.32 14.28 -4.17
C VAL A 123 2.33 15.14 -4.92
N VAL A 124 3.60 15.10 -4.52
CA VAL A 124 4.66 15.87 -5.21
C VAL A 124 4.85 15.39 -6.64
N LEU A 125 4.83 14.09 -6.88
CA LEU A 125 5.09 13.51 -8.20
C LEU A 125 3.94 13.80 -9.18
N TYR A 126 2.70 13.63 -8.74
CA TYR A 126 1.54 13.76 -9.63
C TYR A 126 0.91 15.16 -9.65
N PHE A 127 1.03 15.95 -8.58
CA PHE A 127 0.54 17.33 -8.56
C PHE A 127 1.63 18.38 -8.75
N GLY A 128 2.88 18.10 -8.39
CA GLY A 128 3.99 19.03 -8.50
C GLY A 128 4.77 18.96 -9.82
N PHE A 129 4.77 17.81 -10.51
CA PHE A 129 5.55 17.59 -11.72
C PHE A 129 4.72 17.67 -13.03
N LEU A 130 3.40 17.63 -12.93
CA LEU A 130 2.44 17.65 -14.05
C LEU A 130 1.82 19.03 -14.29
N ARG A 131 2.44 20.10 -13.80
CA ARG A 131 1.99 21.48 -14.06
C ARG A 131 2.95 22.25 -14.95
#